data_723982ed46b909482e8a28a32a475e9a
#
_entry.id   723982ed46b909482e8a28a32a475e9a
#
_cell.length_a   1.000
_cell.length_b   1.000
_cell.length_c   1.000
_cell.angle_alpha   90.00
_cell.angle_beta   90.00
_cell.angle_gamma   90.00
#
_symmetry.space_group_name_H-M   'P 1'
#
loop_
_entity.id
_entity.type
_entity.pdbx_description
1 polymer ?
#
loop_
_entity_poly.entity_id
_entity_poly.type
_entity_poly.pdbx_seq_one_letter_code
_entity_poly.pdbx_strand_id
1 'polypeptide(L)'
;MPRTKRTSRILEKAELRTPGFKAIDSNMDFGNSCDLENLTQSIEDFRTMLDTYNNALAVVDSTKTKIDQMEKKLSKLSDKMLKGVGFKYGTDSSEYEIAGGVRDSERVRKSRLTRLKSSTREASDENKKSA
;
A
#
# COMPACT_ATOMS: atom_id res chain seq x y z
N MET A 1 7.72 0.58 0.81
CA MET A 1 8.67 0.11 1.83
C MET A 1 7.92 -0.47 3.03
N PRO A 2 8.34 -1.62 3.56
CA PRO A 2 7.73 -2.12 4.78
C PRO A 2 8.01 -1.14 5.93
N ARG A 3 7.01 -0.96 6.76
CA ARG A 3 7.13 -0.08 7.94
C ARG A 3 8.01 -0.76 8.99
N THR A 4 8.90 0.01 9.60
CA THR A 4 9.79 -0.49 10.64
C THR A 4 9.01 -0.75 11.92
N LYS A 5 9.30 -1.85 12.60
CA LYS A 5 8.77 -2.14 13.93
C LYS A 5 9.13 -1.02 14.90
N ARG A 6 8.18 -0.69 15.76
CA ARG A 6 8.40 0.33 16.79
C ARG A 6 9.01 -0.30 18.03
N THR A 7 10.03 0.37 18.56
CA THR A 7 10.63 0.07 19.86
C THR A 7 10.51 1.31 20.74
N SER A 8 10.71 1.14 22.04
CA SER A 8 10.58 2.26 22.97
C SER A 8 11.77 2.27 23.95
N ARG A 9 12.51 3.37 23.97
CA ARG A 9 13.57 3.60 24.95
C ARG A 9 13.02 3.81 26.34
N ILE A 10 11.82 4.35 26.47
CA ILE A 10 11.14 4.55 27.74
C ILE A 10 10.82 3.21 28.36
N LEU A 11 10.33 2.25 27.57
CA LEU A 11 10.05 0.89 28.05
C LEU A 11 11.33 0.19 28.50
N GLU A 12 12.40 0.26 27.69
CA GLU A 12 13.71 -0.33 28.03
C GLU A 12 14.25 0.23 29.34
N LYS A 13 14.15 1.55 29.54
CA LYS A 13 14.58 2.22 30.74
C LYS A 13 13.80 1.76 31.97
N ALA A 14 12.48 1.64 31.85
CA ALA A 14 11.62 1.15 32.91
C ALA A 14 11.95 -0.31 33.28
N GLU A 15 12.16 -1.13 32.26
CA GLU A 15 12.55 -2.54 32.45
C GLU A 15 13.91 -2.68 33.15
N LEU A 16 14.88 -1.84 32.81
CA LEU A 16 16.19 -1.83 33.44
C LEU A 16 16.15 -1.36 34.90
N ARG A 17 15.25 -0.43 35.22
CA ARG A 17 15.11 0.10 36.61
C ARG A 17 14.33 -0.82 37.54
N THR A 18 13.43 -1.62 37.02
CA THR A 18 12.55 -2.49 37.80
C THR A 18 13.31 -3.45 38.73
N PRO A 19 14.34 -4.20 38.28
CA PRO A 19 15.11 -5.05 39.18
C PRO A 19 15.76 -4.31 40.36
N GLY A 20 16.26 -3.09 40.08
CA GLY A 20 16.84 -2.21 41.10
C GLY A 20 15.83 -1.81 42.15
N PHE A 21 14.63 -1.43 41.76
CA PHE A 21 13.53 -1.10 42.68
C PHE A 21 13.15 -2.30 43.52
N LYS A 22 13.04 -3.49 42.95
CA LYS A 22 12.75 -4.74 43.65
C LYS A 22 13.84 -5.11 44.65
N ALA A 23 15.10 -4.86 44.30
CA ALA A 23 16.24 -5.13 45.20
C ALA A 23 16.27 -4.20 46.41
N ILE A 24 15.81 -2.94 46.25
CA ILE A 24 15.75 -1.95 47.34
C ILE A 24 14.57 -2.28 48.28
N ASP A 25 13.39 -2.47 47.69
CA ASP A 25 12.16 -2.78 48.44
C ASP A 25 11.17 -3.47 47.53
N SER A 26 10.89 -4.75 47.76
CA SER A 26 9.98 -5.53 46.91
C SER A 26 8.52 -5.06 47.00
N ASN A 27 8.18 -4.27 48.01
CA ASN A 27 6.84 -3.69 48.22
C ASN A 27 6.88 -2.16 48.13
N MET A 28 7.76 -1.62 47.29
CA MET A 28 7.96 -0.18 47.13
C MET A 28 6.67 0.54 46.76
N ASP A 29 6.30 1.52 47.58
CA ASP A 29 5.08 2.33 47.41
C ASP A 29 5.31 3.73 47.98
N PHE A 30 5.20 4.72 47.10
CA PHE A 30 5.37 6.15 47.47
C PHE A 30 4.03 6.88 47.59
N GLY A 31 2.90 6.15 47.47
CA GLY A 31 1.57 6.75 47.49
C GLY A 31 1.14 7.27 46.14
N ASN A 32 -0.14 7.64 46.03
CA ASN A 32 -0.72 8.15 44.76
C ASN A 32 -0.50 7.27 43.53
N SER A 33 -0.60 5.96 43.74
CA SER A 33 -0.39 4.95 42.68
C SER A 33 1.06 4.90 42.14
N CYS A 34 2.00 5.52 42.85
CA CYS A 34 3.42 5.46 42.52
C CYS A 34 4.06 4.30 43.27
N ASP A 35 3.80 3.09 42.83
CA ASP A 35 4.25 1.86 43.45
C ASP A 35 4.81 0.88 42.40
N LEU A 36 5.51 -0.14 42.90
CA LEU A 36 6.14 -1.16 42.07
C LEU A 36 5.12 -2.00 41.31
N GLU A 37 3.97 -2.26 41.88
CA GLU A 37 2.88 -3.04 41.26
C GLU A 37 2.34 -2.29 40.02
N ASN A 38 2.04 -1.01 40.16
CA ASN A 38 1.59 -0.17 39.04
C ASN A 38 2.66 -0.04 37.97
N LEU A 39 3.93 0.11 38.33
CA LEU A 39 5.04 0.14 37.37
C LEU A 39 5.11 -1.15 36.59
N THR A 40 5.06 -2.29 37.22
CA THR A 40 5.11 -3.61 36.59
C THR A 40 3.91 -3.79 35.64
N GLN A 41 2.72 -3.43 36.08
CA GLN A 41 1.50 -3.53 35.28
C GLN A 41 1.56 -2.59 34.08
N SER A 42 2.04 -1.37 34.24
CA SER A 42 2.21 -0.40 33.15
C SER A 42 3.22 -0.88 32.11
N ILE A 43 4.30 -1.52 32.52
CA ILE A 43 5.29 -2.13 31.64
C ILE A 43 4.63 -3.22 30.79
N GLU A 44 3.87 -4.11 31.42
CA GLU A 44 3.16 -5.19 30.71
C GLU A 44 2.12 -4.65 29.72
N ASP A 45 1.33 -3.67 30.14
CA ASP A 45 0.32 -3.03 29.29
C ASP A 45 0.97 -2.35 28.07
N PHE A 46 2.07 -1.63 28.31
CA PHE A 46 2.80 -0.96 27.23
C PHE A 46 3.43 -1.97 26.26
N ARG A 47 4.01 -3.03 26.79
CA ARG A 47 4.58 -4.11 25.96
C ARG A 47 3.50 -4.75 25.07
N THR A 48 2.33 -5.03 25.63
CA THR A 48 1.20 -5.60 24.90
C THR A 48 0.72 -4.64 23.79
N MET A 49 0.62 -3.33 24.08
CA MET A 49 0.23 -2.32 23.09
C MET A 49 1.26 -2.23 21.96
N LEU A 50 2.54 -2.29 22.30
CA LEU A 50 3.63 -2.25 21.33
C LEU A 50 3.62 -3.47 20.41
N ASP A 51 3.38 -4.65 20.99
CA ASP A 51 3.25 -5.90 20.23
C ASP A 51 2.03 -5.84 19.29
N THR A 52 0.92 -5.33 19.77
CA THR A 52 -0.30 -5.15 18.97
C THR A 52 -0.03 -4.23 17.78
N TYR A 53 0.66 -3.11 18.00
CA TYR A 53 1.04 -2.18 16.93
C TYR A 53 1.95 -2.87 15.89
N ASN A 54 2.99 -3.55 16.35
CA ASN A 54 3.94 -4.22 15.46
C ASN A 54 3.29 -5.38 14.68
N ASN A 55 2.39 -6.12 15.31
CA ASN A 55 1.61 -7.17 14.64
C ASN A 55 0.67 -6.58 13.58
N ALA A 56 0.05 -5.44 13.88
CA ALA A 56 -0.80 -4.73 12.91
C ALA A 56 0.00 -4.27 11.68
N LEU A 57 1.24 -3.80 11.87
CA LEU A 57 2.12 -3.44 10.75
C LEU A 57 2.42 -4.66 9.87
N ALA A 58 2.68 -5.81 10.46
CA ALA A 58 2.94 -7.05 9.73
C ALA A 58 1.70 -7.46 8.90
N VAL A 59 0.50 -7.31 9.45
CA VAL A 59 -0.77 -7.57 8.76
C VAL A 59 -0.95 -6.58 7.59
N VAL A 60 -0.64 -5.31 7.80
CA VAL A 60 -0.71 -4.28 6.74
C VAL A 60 0.20 -4.65 5.59
N ASP A 61 1.45 -5.02 5.86
CA ASP A 61 2.42 -5.39 4.83
C ASP A 61 2.00 -6.65 4.06
N SER A 62 1.52 -7.66 4.78
CA SER A 62 1.01 -8.90 4.18
C SER A 62 -0.21 -8.64 3.30
N THR A 63 -1.14 -7.82 3.77
CA THR A 63 -2.35 -7.44 3.03
C THR A 63 -2.00 -6.65 1.78
N LYS A 64 -1.03 -5.75 1.86
CA LYS A 64 -0.54 -4.99 0.71
C LYS A 64 -0.02 -5.91 -0.38
N THR A 65 0.78 -6.91 -0.01
CA THR A 65 1.29 -7.93 -0.94
C THR A 65 0.14 -8.70 -1.59
N LYS A 66 -0.87 -9.09 -0.81
CA LYS A 66 -2.06 -9.79 -1.32
C LYS A 66 -2.84 -8.93 -2.30
N ILE A 67 -2.99 -7.63 -2.02
CA ILE A 67 -3.65 -6.68 -2.93
C ILE A 67 -2.90 -6.62 -4.26
N ASP A 68 -1.58 -6.49 -4.23
CA ASP A 68 -0.77 -6.45 -5.44
C ASP A 68 -0.92 -7.72 -6.27
N GLN A 69 -0.96 -8.87 -5.64
CA GLN A 69 -1.19 -10.16 -6.31
C GLN A 69 -2.59 -10.25 -6.91
N MET A 70 -3.61 -9.79 -6.18
CA MET A 70 -4.99 -9.79 -6.65
C MET A 70 -5.19 -8.81 -7.81
N GLU A 71 -4.54 -7.66 -7.79
CA GLU A 71 -4.56 -6.71 -8.92
C GLU A 71 -4.03 -7.34 -10.19
N LYS A 72 -2.92 -8.09 -10.11
CA LYS A 72 -2.36 -8.81 -11.25
C LYS A 72 -3.32 -9.87 -11.78
N LYS A 73 -3.92 -10.65 -10.90
CA LYS A 73 -4.91 -11.67 -11.27
C LYS A 73 -6.14 -11.04 -11.93
N LEU A 74 -6.65 -9.97 -11.33
CA LEU A 74 -7.84 -9.27 -11.83
C LEU A 74 -7.58 -8.66 -13.20
N SER A 75 -6.42 -8.03 -13.37
CA SER A 75 -6.00 -7.46 -14.66
C SER A 75 -5.96 -8.53 -15.76
N LYS A 76 -5.32 -9.66 -15.49
CA LYS A 76 -5.25 -10.78 -16.45
C LYS A 76 -6.61 -11.36 -16.77
N LEU A 77 -7.46 -11.56 -15.76
CA LEU A 77 -8.80 -12.10 -15.96
C LEU A 77 -9.67 -11.14 -16.76
N SER A 78 -9.64 -9.86 -16.40
CA SER A 78 -10.38 -8.80 -17.10
C SER A 78 -9.98 -8.73 -18.58
N ASP A 79 -8.68 -8.77 -18.87
CA ASP A 79 -8.17 -8.77 -20.24
C ASP A 79 -8.58 -10.02 -21.02
N LYS A 80 -8.54 -11.19 -20.39
CA LYS A 80 -8.99 -12.45 -20.99
C LYS A 80 -10.48 -12.43 -21.29
N MET A 81 -11.28 -11.87 -20.40
CA MET A 81 -12.71 -11.75 -20.62
C MET A 81 -13.02 -10.80 -21.77
N LEU A 82 -12.31 -9.67 -21.86
CA LEU A 82 -12.45 -8.74 -22.97
C LEU A 82 -12.07 -9.43 -24.31
N LYS A 83 -10.96 -10.16 -24.34
CA LYS A 83 -10.55 -10.96 -25.50
C LYS A 83 -11.59 -12.02 -25.87
N GLY A 84 -12.20 -12.65 -24.86
CA GLY A 84 -13.29 -13.59 -25.06
C GLY A 84 -14.50 -12.97 -25.72
N VAL A 85 -14.88 -11.77 -25.30
CA VAL A 85 -15.96 -10.99 -25.94
C VAL A 85 -15.60 -10.68 -27.40
N GLY A 86 -14.37 -10.22 -27.63
CA GLY A 86 -13.88 -9.95 -28.98
C GLY A 86 -13.87 -11.19 -29.85
N PHE A 87 -13.52 -12.35 -29.31
CA PHE A 87 -13.53 -13.62 -30.01
C PHE A 87 -14.95 -14.08 -30.35
N LYS A 88 -15.88 -13.99 -29.38
CA LYS A 88 -17.26 -14.48 -29.55
C LYS A 88 -18.12 -13.55 -30.40
N TYR A 89 -18.04 -12.26 -30.19
CA TYR A 89 -18.90 -11.25 -30.81
C TYR A 89 -18.22 -10.42 -31.88
N GLY A 90 -16.90 -10.45 -31.93
CA GLY A 90 -16.08 -9.67 -32.85
C GLY A 90 -15.51 -8.41 -32.22
N THR A 91 -14.31 -8.03 -32.63
CA THR A 91 -13.58 -6.87 -32.10
C THR A 91 -14.12 -5.52 -32.60
N ASP A 92 -15.05 -5.55 -33.56
CA ASP A 92 -15.75 -4.34 -34.04
C ASP A 92 -17.25 -4.36 -33.68
N SER A 93 -17.66 -5.25 -32.77
CA SER A 93 -19.04 -5.38 -32.32
C SER A 93 -19.40 -4.35 -31.24
N SER A 94 -20.70 -4.09 -31.09
CA SER A 94 -21.20 -3.27 -29.98
C SER A 94 -20.98 -3.93 -28.64
N GLU A 95 -21.00 -5.27 -28.57
CA GLU A 95 -20.73 -6.04 -27.35
C GLU A 95 -19.29 -5.81 -26.87
N TYR A 96 -18.32 -5.77 -27.76
CA TYR A 96 -16.93 -5.50 -27.45
C TYR A 96 -16.75 -4.07 -26.89
N GLU A 97 -17.43 -3.10 -27.47
CA GLU A 97 -17.43 -1.71 -27.00
C GLU A 97 -18.10 -1.58 -25.62
N ILE A 98 -19.25 -2.25 -25.42
CA ILE A 98 -19.94 -2.29 -24.12
C ILE A 98 -19.04 -2.89 -23.04
N ALA A 99 -18.25 -3.90 -23.39
CA ALA A 99 -17.32 -4.56 -22.46
C ALA A 99 -16.07 -3.68 -22.13
N GLY A 100 -15.94 -2.52 -22.74
CA GLY A 100 -14.84 -1.60 -22.50
C GLY A 100 -13.72 -1.67 -23.54
N GLY A 101 -13.89 -2.47 -24.59
CA GLY A 101 -12.94 -2.54 -25.70
C GLY A 101 -13.07 -1.35 -26.66
N VAL A 102 -12.03 -1.12 -27.43
CA VAL A 102 -12.05 -0.11 -28.50
C VAL A 102 -12.21 -0.84 -29.83
N ARG A 103 -13.26 -0.54 -30.59
CA ARG A 103 -13.51 -1.12 -31.90
C ARG A 103 -12.30 -0.93 -32.82
N ASP A 104 -12.01 -1.92 -33.62
CA ASP A 104 -10.88 -1.86 -34.58
C ASP A 104 -10.93 -0.62 -35.48
N SER A 105 -12.11 -0.25 -35.97
CA SER A 105 -12.32 0.97 -36.75
C SER A 105 -11.94 2.25 -36.00
N GLU A 106 -12.25 2.31 -34.70
CA GLU A 106 -11.92 3.46 -33.84
C GLU A 106 -10.43 3.48 -33.46
N ARG A 107 -9.79 2.34 -33.29
CA ARG A 107 -8.34 2.25 -33.05
C ARG A 107 -7.54 2.84 -34.20
N VAL A 108 -7.89 2.48 -35.40
CA VAL A 108 -7.24 3.03 -36.63
C VAL A 108 -7.41 4.53 -36.66
N ARG A 109 -8.60 5.03 -36.37
CA ARG A 109 -8.94 6.45 -36.33
C ARG A 109 -8.10 7.22 -35.29
N LYS A 110 -7.99 6.71 -34.07
CA LYS A 110 -7.18 7.30 -33.02
C LYS A 110 -5.69 7.31 -33.40
N SER A 111 -5.18 6.24 -33.96
CA SER A 111 -3.79 6.15 -34.41
C SER A 111 -3.46 7.20 -35.47
N ARG A 112 -4.35 7.42 -36.44
CA ARG A 112 -4.20 8.47 -37.48
C ARG A 112 -4.18 9.86 -36.83
N LEU A 113 -5.10 10.16 -35.93
CA LEU A 113 -5.16 11.43 -35.22
C LEU A 113 -3.91 11.69 -34.40
N THR A 114 -3.39 10.67 -33.71
CA THR A 114 -2.16 10.76 -32.95
C THR A 114 -0.95 11.04 -33.85
N ARG A 115 -0.85 10.37 -34.98
CA ARG A 115 0.21 10.60 -35.95
C ARG A 115 0.15 12.01 -36.53
N LEU A 116 -1.03 12.50 -36.89
CA LEU A 116 -1.24 13.87 -37.41
C LEU A 116 -0.83 14.92 -36.38
N LYS A 117 -1.19 14.72 -35.09
CA LYS A 117 -0.79 15.63 -34.00
C LYS A 117 0.72 15.65 -33.79
N SER A 118 1.39 14.50 -33.84
CA SER A 118 2.85 14.41 -33.76
C SER A 118 3.54 15.12 -34.91
N SER A 119 3.09 14.90 -36.15
CA SER A 119 3.61 15.56 -37.35
C SER A 119 3.45 17.08 -37.28
N THR A 120 2.31 17.57 -36.80
CA THR A 120 2.03 19.00 -36.63
C THR A 120 2.96 19.62 -35.56
N ARG A 121 3.22 18.92 -34.48
CA ARG A 121 4.15 19.38 -33.43
C ARG A 121 5.58 19.48 -33.94
N GLU A 122 6.07 18.48 -34.65
CA GLU A 122 7.41 18.47 -35.25
C GLU A 122 7.59 19.63 -36.27
N ALA A 123 6.61 19.85 -37.12
CA ALA A 123 6.62 20.95 -38.09
C ALA A 123 6.65 22.33 -37.41
N SER A 124 5.88 22.53 -36.35
CA SER A 124 5.89 23.79 -35.59
C SER A 124 7.18 24.02 -34.78
N ASP A 125 7.81 22.97 -34.29
CA ASP A 125 9.10 23.04 -33.60
C ASP A 125 10.25 23.36 -34.58
N GLU A 126 10.24 22.78 -35.79
CA GLU A 126 11.20 23.12 -36.85
C GLU A 126 11.09 24.59 -37.27
N ASN A 127 9.88 25.10 -37.43
CA ASN A 127 9.66 26.51 -37.74
C ASN A 127 10.15 27.46 -36.68
N LYS A 128 10.03 27.11 -35.42
CA LYS A 128 10.55 27.88 -34.26
C LYS A 128 12.08 27.87 -34.22
N LYS A 129 12.73 26.77 -34.62
CA LYS A 129 14.19 26.65 -34.64
C LYS A 129 14.85 27.37 -35.82
N SER A 130 14.12 27.54 -36.94
CA SER A 130 14.63 28.22 -38.13
C SER A 130 14.42 29.74 -38.13
N ALA A 131 13.71 30.25 -37.14
CA ALA A 131 13.53 31.67 -36.91
C ALA A 131 14.58 32.20 -35.93
#